data_44f286d68846e96ab36b47d927acbf4b
#
_entry.id   44f286d68846e96ab36b47d927acbf4b
#
_cell.length_a   1.000
_cell.length_b   1.000
_cell.length_c   1.000
_cell.angle_alpha   90.00
_cell.angle_beta   90.00
_cell.angle_gamma   90.00
#
_symmetry.space_group_name_H-M   'P 1'
#
loop_
_entity.id
_entity.type
_entity.pdbx_description
1 polymer ?
#
loop_
_entity_poly.entity_id
_entity_poly.type
_entity_poly.pdbx_seq_one_letter_code
_entity_poly.pdbx_strand_id
1 'polypeptide(L)'
;MKKISLLLLALIICLSMVQAQAPGHKTLRHVVMFGWKAGTDSADIKKVVEAFRLLPSKINFIKAFEWGTNNSPEKLNQQLTHCFFLTFSSEKERDDYLVHPAHKEFVALNKPGLDKVTVLDYWAQQ
;
A
#
# COMPACT_ATOMS: atom_id res chain seq x y z
N MET A 1 49.18 -1.77 -35.58
CA MET A 1 48.81 -2.87 -34.67
C MET A 1 48.45 -2.44 -33.23
N LYS A 2 48.98 -1.31 -32.74
CA LYS A 2 48.66 -0.84 -31.36
C LYS A 2 47.30 -0.18 -31.17
N LYS A 3 46.60 0.23 -32.22
CA LYS A 3 45.28 0.92 -32.14
C LYS A 3 44.08 -0.03 -32.06
N ILE A 4 44.22 -1.28 -32.48
CA ILE A 4 43.14 -2.29 -32.43
C ILE A 4 42.97 -2.87 -31.02
N SER A 5 44.05 -2.91 -30.25
CA SER A 5 44.04 -3.47 -28.88
C SER A 5 43.25 -2.59 -27.86
N LEU A 6 43.23 -1.27 -28.05
CA LEU A 6 42.49 -0.36 -27.17
C LEU A 6 40.98 -0.41 -27.39
N LEU A 7 40.54 -0.65 -28.62
CA LEU A 7 39.09 -0.74 -28.93
C LEU A 7 38.46 -2.05 -28.42
N LEU A 8 39.23 -3.14 -28.39
CA LEU A 8 38.79 -4.42 -27.83
C LEU A 8 38.69 -4.37 -26.29
N LEU A 9 39.56 -3.61 -25.63
CA LEU A 9 39.53 -3.46 -24.16
C LEU A 9 38.34 -2.63 -23.70
N ALA A 10 37.94 -1.59 -24.47
CA ALA A 10 36.78 -0.77 -24.19
C ALA A 10 35.45 -1.53 -24.35
N LEU A 11 35.38 -2.50 -25.26
CA LEU A 11 34.15 -3.30 -25.47
C LEU A 11 33.91 -4.33 -24.36
N ILE A 12 34.98 -4.81 -23.69
CA ILE A 12 34.86 -5.78 -22.60
C ILE A 12 34.37 -5.14 -21.30
N ILE A 13 34.59 -3.83 -21.10
CA ILE A 13 34.17 -3.09 -19.88
C ILE A 13 32.68 -2.79 -19.93
N CYS A 14 32.04 -2.71 -21.10
CA CYS A 14 30.59 -2.45 -21.21
C CYS A 14 29.68 -3.66 -20.92
N LEU A 15 30.22 -4.89 -20.81
CA LEU A 15 29.39 -6.09 -20.60
C LEU A 15 29.23 -6.52 -19.15
N SER A 16 29.77 -5.80 -18.18
CA SER A 16 29.76 -6.24 -16.76
C SER A 16 28.79 -5.51 -15.85
N MET A 17 27.83 -4.76 -16.38
CA MET A 17 26.73 -4.16 -15.59
C MET A 17 25.44 -4.97 -15.71
N VAL A 18 25.53 -6.30 -15.63
CA VAL A 18 24.38 -7.10 -15.21
C VAL A 18 24.27 -6.89 -13.70
N GLN A 19 23.55 -5.87 -13.32
CA GLN A 19 23.18 -5.65 -11.95
C GLN A 19 22.28 -6.83 -11.56
N ALA A 20 22.83 -7.81 -10.83
CA ALA A 20 22.02 -8.81 -10.17
C ALA A 20 21.06 -8.05 -9.25
N GLN A 21 19.79 -7.98 -9.64
CA GLN A 21 18.76 -7.48 -8.75
C GLN A 21 18.79 -8.37 -7.51
N ALA A 22 19.10 -7.77 -6.37
CA ALA A 22 18.96 -8.46 -5.09
C ALA A 22 17.54 -9.04 -5.04
N PRO A 23 17.35 -10.28 -4.52
CA PRO A 23 16.01 -10.85 -4.40
C PRO A 23 15.13 -9.85 -3.68
N GLY A 24 14.15 -9.30 -4.40
CA GLY A 24 13.26 -8.26 -3.89
C GLY A 24 12.59 -8.80 -2.63
N HIS A 25 12.72 -8.08 -1.53
CA HIS A 25 12.00 -8.42 -0.30
C HIS A 25 10.51 -8.50 -0.64
N LYS A 26 9.92 -9.68 -0.46
CA LYS A 26 8.47 -9.82 -0.58
C LYS A 26 7.82 -8.88 0.41
N THR A 27 6.92 -8.04 -0.06
CA THR A 27 6.16 -7.11 0.77
C THR A 27 4.72 -7.60 0.91
N LEU A 28 4.21 -7.57 2.13
CA LEU A 28 2.83 -7.87 2.42
C LEU A 28 1.98 -6.63 2.16
N ARG A 29 0.94 -6.79 1.37
CA ARG A 29 -0.02 -5.75 1.06
C ARG A 29 -1.30 -5.99 1.84
N HIS A 30 -1.83 -4.93 2.43
CA HIS A 30 -3.10 -4.89 3.14
C HIS A 30 -3.95 -3.82 2.49
N VAL A 31 -4.92 -4.25 1.70
CA VAL A 31 -5.81 -3.38 0.94
C VAL A 31 -7.16 -3.33 1.65
N VAL A 32 -7.59 -2.12 1.98
CA VAL A 32 -8.87 -1.89 2.68
C VAL A 32 -9.73 -0.98 1.82
N MET A 33 -10.94 -1.42 1.51
CA MET A 33 -11.89 -0.63 0.73
C MET A 33 -13.15 -0.36 1.53
N PHE A 34 -13.63 0.89 1.47
CA PHE A 34 -14.82 1.35 2.18
C PHE A 34 -15.93 1.76 1.23
N GLY A 35 -17.15 1.36 1.59
CA GLY A 35 -18.40 1.93 1.13
C GLY A 35 -19.15 2.54 2.32
N TRP A 36 -19.77 3.69 2.11
CA TRP A 36 -20.44 4.47 3.17
C TRP A 36 -21.95 4.27 3.13
N LYS A 37 -22.59 4.35 4.29
CA LYS A 37 -24.05 4.38 4.38
C LYS A 37 -24.60 5.57 3.61
N ALA A 38 -25.76 5.40 3.01
CA ALA A 38 -26.47 6.51 2.40
C ALA A 38 -26.72 7.64 3.42
N GLY A 39 -26.41 8.87 3.01
CA GLY A 39 -26.58 10.05 3.88
C GLY A 39 -25.44 10.28 4.88
N THR A 40 -24.37 9.48 4.87
CA THR A 40 -23.18 9.79 5.67
C THR A 40 -22.62 11.15 5.26
N ASP A 41 -22.41 12.04 6.24
CA ASP A 41 -21.90 13.38 5.99
C ASP A 41 -20.47 13.32 5.44
N SER A 42 -20.20 14.15 4.45
CA SER A 42 -18.88 14.26 3.85
C SER A 42 -17.79 14.69 4.83
N ALA A 43 -18.17 15.48 5.85
CA ALA A 43 -17.26 15.88 6.93
C ALA A 43 -16.87 14.69 7.82
N ASP A 44 -17.80 13.75 8.06
CA ASP A 44 -17.49 12.54 8.82
C ASP A 44 -16.63 11.58 8.01
N ILE A 45 -16.90 11.43 6.71
CA ILE A 45 -16.03 10.67 5.80
C ILE A 45 -14.62 11.26 5.84
N LYS A 46 -14.48 12.57 5.73
CA LYS A 46 -13.19 13.25 5.77
C LYS A 46 -12.45 13.00 7.09
N LYS A 47 -13.14 13.02 8.24
CA LYS A 47 -12.52 12.69 9.54
C LYS A 47 -11.95 11.27 9.56
N VAL A 48 -12.68 10.29 9.03
CA VAL A 48 -12.23 8.91 8.95
C VAL A 48 -11.00 8.79 8.05
N VAL A 49 -11.02 9.42 6.87
CA VAL A 49 -9.88 9.43 5.95
C VAL A 49 -8.64 10.03 6.60
N GLU A 50 -8.77 11.18 7.26
CA GLU A 50 -7.66 11.83 7.98
C GLU A 50 -7.14 10.96 9.13
N ALA A 51 -8.03 10.32 9.90
CA ALA A 51 -7.63 9.41 10.97
C ALA A 51 -6.84 8.22 10.43
N PHE A 52 -7.23 7.65 9.27
CA PHE A 52 -6.48 6.57 8.62
C PHE A 52 -5.10 7.05 8.16
N ARG A 53 -5.05 8.23 7.50
CA ARG A 53 -3.79 8.83 7.04
C ARG A 53 -2.78 9.05 8.17
N LEU A 54 -3.25 9.26 9.39
CA LEU A 54 -2.40 9.47 10.56
C LEU A 54 -1.91 8.18 11.21
N LEU A 55 -2.45 7.00 10.86
CA LEU A 55 -2.00 5.73 11.45
C LEU A 55 -0.52 5.45 11.24
N PRO A 56 0.11 5.72 10.06
CA PRO A 56 1.54 5.50 9.90
C PRO A 56 2.42 6.28 10.87
N SER A 57 1.97 7.44 11.35
CA SER A 57 2.71 8.22 12.36
C SER A 57 2.56 7.67 13.77
N LYS A 58 1.58 6.81 14.01
CA LYS A 58 1.27 6.20 15.31
C LYS A 58 1.72 4.74 15.40
N ILE A 59 1.87 4.07 14.27
CA ILE A 59 2.13 2.63 14.16
C ILE A 59 3.31 2.42 13.22
N ASN A 60 4.49 2.19 13.75
CA ASN A 60 5.74 2.05 13.01
C ASN A 60 5.84 0.77 12.15
N PHE A 61 4.91 -0.17 12.29
CA PHE A 61 4.82 -1.36 11.44
C PHE A 61 4.37 -1.04 10.02
N ILE A 62 3.67 0.06 9.79
CA ILE A 62 3.24 0.50 8.47
C ILE A 62 4.44 1.08 7.72
N LYS A 63 4.95 0.36 6.72
CA LYS A 63 6.14 0.76 5.94
C LYS A 63 5.82 1.71 4.81
N ALA A 64 4.63 1.60 4.24
CA ALA A 64 4.11 2.52 3.23
C ALA A 64 2.58 2.59 3.33
N PHE A 65 2.04 3.72 2.94
CA PHE A 65 0.61 3.99 2.94
C PHE A 65 0.24 4.87 1.76
N GLU A 66 -0.77 4.47 1.02
CA GLU A 66 -1.41 5.30 0.01
C GLU A 66 -2.92 5.11 0.06
N TRP A 67 -3.67 6.04 -0.50
CA TRP A 67 -5.11 5.94 -0.58
C TRP A 67 -5.66 6.74 -1.75
N GLY A 68 -6.88 6.44 -2.13
CA GLY A 68 -7.59 7.16 -3.18
C GLY A 68 -9.08 6.86 -3.19
N THR A 69 -9.78 7.62 -4.03
CA THR A 69 -11.20 7.39 -4.30
C THR A 69 -11.37 6.72 -5.67
N ASN A 70 -12.42 5.90 -5.78
CA ASN A 70 -12.73 5.23 -7.03
C ASN A 70 -13.06 6.24 -8.14
N ASN A 71 -12.40 6.08 -9.29
CA ASN A 71 -12.67 6.83 -10.51
C ASN A 71 -12.86 5.92 -11.74
N SER A 72 -13.05 4.61 -11.52
CA SER A 72 -13.23 3.65 -12.62
C SER A 72 -14.53 3.93 -13.38
N PRO A 73 -14.49 4.03 -14.72
CA PRO A 73 -15.68 4.16 -15.53
C PRO A 73 -16.48 2.86 -15.67
N GLU A 74 -15.90 1.70 -15.25
CA GLU A 74 -16.52 0.38 -15.42
C GLU A 74 -17.73 0.14 -14.50
N LYS A 75 -17.87 0.92 -13.42
CA LYS A 75 -18.97 0.83 -12.42
C LYS A 75 -19.08 -0.54 -11.76
N LEU A 76 -17.93 -1.23 -11.60
CA LEU A 76 -17.84 -2.55 -10.97
C LEU A 76 -17.42 -2.50 -9.49
N ASN A 77 -17.31 -1.31 -8.92
CA ASN A 77 -16.80 -1.06 -7.57
C ASN A 77 -17.76 -1.45 -6.44
N GLN A 78 -18.96 -1.95 -6.73
CA GLN A 78 -19.94 -2.43 -5.75
C GLN A 78 -20.19 -1.44 -4.59
N GLN A 79 -20.21 -0.13 -4.87
CA GLN A 79 -20.35 0.97 -3.92
C GLN A 79 -19.13 1.18 -3.00
N LEU A 80 -18.03 0.48 -3.21
CA LEU A 80 -16.75 0.77 -2.56
C LEU A 80 -16.13 2.01 -3.21
N THR A 81 -15.97 3.07 -2.46
CA THR A 81 -15.59 4.39 -2.98
C THR A 81 -14.21 4.84 -2.56
N HIS A 82 -13.67 4.30 -1.47
CA HIS A 82 -12.36 4.64 -0.93
C HIS A 82 -11.50 3.38 -0.86
N CYS A 83 -10.26 3.48 -1.27
CA CYS A 83 -9.27 2.42 -1.18
C CYS A 83 -8.05 2.92 -0.43
N PHE A 84 -7.61 2.13 0.55
CA PHE A 84 -6.42 2.37 1.36
C PHE A 84 -5.48 1.18 1.18
N PHE A 85 -4.21 1.46 0.97
CA PHE A 85 -3.22 0.49 0.63
C PHE A 85 -2.03 0.61 1.58
N LEU A 86 -1.84 -0.41 2.41
CA LEU A 86 -0.78 -0.46 3.40
C LEU A 86 0.25 -1.51 3.03
N THR A 87 1.49 -1.27 3.41
CA THR A 87 2.59 -2.22 3.24
C THR A 87 3.20 -2.58 4.57
N PHE A 88 3.41 -3.89 4.78
CA PHE A 88 4.11 -4.45 5.92
C PHE A 88 5.29 -5.32 5.43
N SER A 89 6.29 -5.51 6.29
CA SER A 89 7.42 -6.39 6.00
C SER A 89 7.12 -7.85 6.34
N SER A 90 6.10 -8.12 7.15
CA SER A 90 5.73 -9.47 7.59
C SER A 90 4.25 -9.56 8.02
N GLU A 91 3.74 -10.78 8.07
CA GLU A 91 2.41 -11.06 8.65
C GLU A 91 2.35 -10.66 10.13
N LYS A 92 3.44 -10.87 10.86
CA LYS A 92 3.51 -10.47 12.26
C LYS A 92 3.32 -8.95 12.43
N GLU A 93 3.95 -8.13 11.61
CA GLU A 93 3.76 -6.67 11.65
C GLU A 93 2.30 -6.27 11.33
N ARG A 94 1.67 -6.94 10.34
CA ARG A 94 0.25 -6.75 10.04
C ARG A 94 -0.62 -7.18 11.22
N ASP A 95 -0.35 -8.31 11.86
CA ASP A 95 -1.12 -8.81 13.00
C ASP A 95 -0.97 -7.88 14.23
N ASP A 96 0.26 -7.40 14.50
CA ASP A 96 0.51 -6.40 15.54
C ASP A 96 -0.22 -5.07 15.27
N TYR A 97 -0.29 -4.65 14.00
CA TYR A 97 -1.09 -3.50 13.56
C TYR A 97 -2.58 -3.69 13.88
N LEU A 98 -3.16 -4.85 13.57
CA LEU A 98 -4.59 -5.11 13.79
C LEU A 98 -5.01 -5.02 15.25
N VAL A 99 -4.13 -5.37 16.19
CA VAL A 99 -4.41 -5.30 17.63
C VAL A 99 -3.93 -4.01 18.28
N HIS A 100 -3.25 -3.14 17.54
CA HIS A 100 -2.68 -1.90 18.05
C HIS A 100 -3.78 -0.94 18.56
N PRO A 101 -3.61 -0.28 19.73
CA PRO A 101 -4.62 0.64 20.27
C PRO A 101 -5.08 1.71 19.28
N ALA A 102 -4.15 2.35 18.55
CA ALA A 102 -4.48 3.38 17.56
C ALA A 102 -5.33 2.83 16.40
N HIS A 103 -5.12 1.57 15.97
CA HIS A 103 -5.99 0.93 14.98
C HIS A 103 -7.39 0.66 15.53
N LYS A 104 -7.50 0.20 16.78
CA LYS A 104 -8.80 -0.02 17.43
C LYS A 104 -9.60 1.27 17.59
N GLU A 105 -8.95 2.37 17.96
CA GLU A 105 -9.56 3.70 18.02
C GLU A 105 -10.08 4.14 16.64
N PHE A 106 -9.27 3.95 15.60
CA PHE A 106 -9.65 4.21 14.21
C PHE A 106 -10.88 3.38 13.78
N VAL A 107 -10.90 2.08 14.08
CA VAL A 107 -12.04 1.20 13.76
C VAL A 107 -13.30 1.67 14.47
N ALA A 108 -13.21 2.08 15.73
CA ALA A 108 -14.35 2.61 16.48
C ALA A 108 -14.91 3.90 15.86
N LEU A 109 -14.02 4.81 15.43
CA LEU A 109 -14.40 6.04 14.74
C LEU A 109 -15.11 5.78 13.41
N ASN A 110 -14.64 4.78 12.66
CA ASN A 110 -15.11 4.47 11.32
C ASN A 110 -16.47 3.72 11.31
N LYS A 111 -16.69 2.86 12.29
CA LYS A 111 -17.84 1.93 12.36
C LYS A 111 -19.22 2.58 12.12
N PRO A 112 -19.56 3.77 12.65
CA PRO A 112 -20.89 4.34 12.47
C PRO A 112 -21.25 4.67 11.02
N GLY A 113 -20.29 5.13 10.22
CA GLY A 113 -20.50 5.58 8.83
C GLY A 113 -20.35 4.48 7.78
N LEU A 114 -19.71 3.34 8.13
CA LEU A 114 -19.47 2.27 7.18
C LEU A 114 -20.72 1.46 6.85
N ASP A 115 -20.93 1.20 5.55
CA ASP A 115 -21.88 0.21 5.03
C ASP A 115 -21.13 -1.08 4.64
N LYS A 116 -20.03 -0.92 3.90
CA LYS A 116 -19.23 -2.04 3.38
C LYS A 116 -17.76 -1.86 3.69
N VAL A 117 -17.12 -2.96 4.03
CA VAL A 117 -15.66 -3.06 4.17
C VAL A 117 -15.21 -4.30 3.42
N THR A 118 -14.21 -4.14 2.59
CA THR A 118 -13.50 -5.26 1.96
C THR A 118 -12.02 -5.16 2.34
N VAL A 119 -11.46 -6.26 2.81
CA VAL A 119 -10.03 -6.36 3.14
C VAL A 119 -9.43 -7.48 2.32
N LEU A 120 -8.29 -7.22 1.73
CA LEU A 120 -7.50 -8.19 0.98
C LEU A 120 -6.04 -8.09 1.36
N ASP A 121 -5.47 -9.20 1.80
CA ASP A 121 -4.05 -9.34 2.10
C ASP A 121 -3.38 -10.25 1.09
N TYR A 122 -2.19 -9.85 0.61
CA TYR A 122 -1.40 -10.69 -0.27
C TYR A 122 0.09 -10.34 -0.22
N TRP A 123 0.92 -11.34 -0.50
CA TRP A 123 2.32 -11.11 -0.78
C TRP A 123 2.50 -10.64 -2.22
N ALA A 124 3.13 -9.49 -2.41
CA ALA A 124 3.37 -8.96 -3.74
C ALA A 124 4.20 -9.96 -4.57
N GLN A 125 3.70 -10.31 -5.77
CA GLN A 125 4.42 -11.11 -6.75
C GLN A 125 5.21 -10.18 -7.67
N GLN A 126 6.40 -10.59 -8.06
CA GLN A 126 7.25 -9.86 -9.02
C GLN A 126 7.18 -10.53 -10.38
#